data_7a8c6c7fa8239e31fbda115fb0f8274e
#
_entry.id   7a8c6c7fa8239e31fbda115fb0f8274e
#
_cell.length_a   1.000
_cell.length_b   1.000
_cell.length_c   1.000
_cell.angle_alpha   90.00
_cell.angle_beta   90.00
_cell.angle_gamma   90.00
#
_symmetry.space_group_name_H-M   'P 1'
#
loop_
_entity.id
_entity.type
_entity.pdbx_description
1 polymer ?
#
loop_
_entity_poly.entity_id
_entity_poly.type
_entity_poly.pdbx_seq_one_letter_code
_entity_poly.pdbx_strand_id
1 'polypeptide(L)'
;VAALHACYVHNLRWAAQQAAPQGCTLLIEPINPRDMPGYFMRHQAQAHAVVAEVGAANLQVQMDLYHCQVTEGDVASKLRQYLPTGAVGHIQIASVPERQEPDGGELHYGYLLALLDQLGYAGWVGCEYRPRGGAAAGATRAGLRWRKSLLR
;
A
#
# COMPACT_ATOMS: atom_id res chain seq x y z
N VAL A 1 22.79 -9.61 -0.67
CA VAL A 1 21.34 -9.63 -0.94
C VAL A 1 20.71 -10.90 -0.38
N ALA A 2 21.21 -12.11 -0.69
CA ALA A 2 20.61 -13.37 -0.21
C ALA A 2 20.53 -13.49 1.32
N ALA A 3 21.58 -13.12 2.05
CA ALA A 3 21.58 -13.16 3.51
C ALA A 3 20.58 -12.20 4.14
N LEU A 4 20.41 -11.00 3.56
CA LEU A 4 19.39 -10.04 4.00
C LEU A 4 17.98 -10.57 3.77
N HIS A 5 17.73 -11.19 2.62
CA HIS A 5 16.45 -11.82 2.31
C HIS A 5 16.12 -12.94 3.30
N ALA A 6 17.06 -13.85 3.54
CA ALA A 6 16.87 -14.94 4.49
C ALA A 6 16.58 -14.44 5.91
N CYS A 7 17.32 -13.41 6.37
CA CYS A 7 17.07 -12.77 7.65
C CYS A 7 15.68 -12.14 7.72
N TYR A 8 15.27 -11.44 6.67
CA TYR A 8 13.95 -10.80 6.60
C TYR A 8 12.82 -11.82 6.67
N VAL A 9 12.89 -12.90 5.88
CA VAL A 9 11.90 -13.99 5.90
C VAL A 9 11.87 -14.69 7.26
N HIS A 10 13.02 -14.95 7.86
CA HIS A 10 13.11 -15.54 9.20
C HIS A 10 12.41 -14.67 10.25
N ASN A 11 12.70 -13.37 10.26
CA ASN A 11 12.10 -12.42 11.20
C ASN A 11 10.60 -12.29 11.00
N LEU A 12 10.11 -12.30 9.76
CA LEU A 12 8.67 -12.25 9.47
C LEU A 12 7.95 -13.51 9.94
N ARG A 13 8.55 -14.71 9.80
CA ARG A 13 7.98 -15.95 10.35
C ARG A 13 7.82 -15.87 11.85
N TRP A 14 8.88 -15.42 12.54
CA TRP A 14 8.83 -15.22 13.98
C TRP A 14 7.76 -14.19 14.38
N ALA A 15 7.75 -13.03 13.74
CA ALA A 15 6.80 -11.96 14.03
C ALA A 15 5.35 -12.40 13.80
N ALA A 16 5.08 -13.11 12.70
CA ALA A 16 3.75 -13.64 12.40
C ALA A 16 3.28 -14.63 13.48
N GLN A 17 4.17 -15.51 13.95
CA GLN A 17 3.89 -16.43 15.05
C GLN A 17 3.55 -15.69 16.35
N GLN A 18 4.28 -14.60 16.68
CA GLN A 18 4.00 -13.80 17.89
C GLN A 18 2.68 -13.03 17.79
N ALA A 19 2.32 -12.55 16.59
CA ALA A 19 1.12 -11.76 16.35
C ALA A 19 -0.17 -12.59 16.25
N ALA A 20 -0.06 -13.84 15.82
CA ALA A 20 -1.21 -14.73 15.58
C ALA A 20 -2.12 -14.93 16.81
N PRO A 21 -1.62 -15.18 18.03
CA PRO A 21 -2.47 -15.36 19.23
C PRO A 21 -3.29 -14.12 19.60
N GLN A 22 -2.86 -12.94 19.12
CA GLN A 22 -3.56 -11.66 19.34
C GLN A 22 -4.54 -11.33 18.22
N GLY A 23 -4.71 -12.19 17.22
CA GLY A 23 -5.52 -11.93 16.05
C GLY A 23 -4.98 -10.80 15.15
N CYS A 24 -3.69 -10.47 15.28
CA CYS A 24 -3.07 -9.39 14.49
C CYS A 24 -2.56 -9.91 13.16
N THR A 25 -2.90 -9.19 12.09
CA THR A 25 -2.30 -9.37 10.76
C THR A 25 -1.13 -8.42 10.61
N LEU A 26 0.01 -8.94 10.17
CA LEU A 26 1.17 -8.14 9.81
C LEU A 26 1.08 -7.72 8.35
N LEU A 27 1.52 -6.50 8.05
CA LEU A 27 1.58 -5.99 6.70
C LEU A 27 3.03 -5.62 6.37
N ILE A 28 3.47 -6.01 5.18
CA ILE A 28 4.75 -5.58 4.62
C ILE A 28 4.50 -4.67 3.43
N GLU A 29 5.31 -3.61 3.30
CA GLU A 29 5.08 -2.56 2.34
C GLU A 29 6.29 -2.33 1.44
N PRO A 30 6.12 -2.43 0.10
CA PRO A 30 7.11 -1.94 -0.85
C PRO A 30 7.15 -0.41 -0.86
N ILE A 31 8.31 0.17 -0.57
CA ILE A 31 8.49 1.62 -0.48
C ILE A 31 9.43 2.11 -1.60
N ASN A 32 9.06 3.21 -2.25
CA ASN A 32 9.80 3.77 -3.38
C ASN A 32 11.21 4.28 -2.98
N PRO A 33 12.21 4.13 -3.86
CA PRO A 33 13.57 4.52 -3.56
C PRO A 33 13.82 6.05 -3.59
N ARG A 34 12.87 6.85 -4.11
CA ARG A 34 12.94 8.31 -4.08
C ARG A 34 12.78 8.84 -2.65
N ASP A 35 11.79 8.31 -1.92
CA ASP A 35 11.50 8.72 -0.55
C ASP A 35 12.38 8.01 0.48
N MET A 36 12.72 6.73 0.20
CA MET A 36 13.56 5.92 1.09
C MET A 36 14.70 5.23 0.31
N PRO A 37 15.80 5.95 0.01
CA PRO A 37 16.97 5.36 -0.63
C PRO A 37 17.53 4.19 0.18
N GLY A 38 17.79 3.06 -0.49
CA GLY A 38 18.35 1.87 0.15
C GLY A 38 17.33 0.98 0.88
N TYR A 39 16.03 1.31 0.85
CA TYR A 39 15.02 0.43 1.43
C TYR A 39 15.01 -0.95 0.76
N PHE A 40 14.91 -2.02 1.57
CA PHE A 40 15.12 -3.39 1.10
C PHE A 40 14.05 -3.85 0.11
N MET A 41 12.77 -3.56 0.40
CA MET A 41 11.63 -4.03 -0.39
C MET A 41 10.99 -2.87 -1.16
N ARG A 42 11.06 -2.91 -2.50
CA ARG A 42 10.65 -1.79 -3.35
C ARG A 42 9.58 -2.13 -4.38
N HIS A 43 9.40 -3.41 -4.71
CA HIS A 43 8.51 -3.86 -5.78
C HIS A 43 7.39 -4.74 -5.24
N GLN A 44 6.21 -4.63 -5.85
CA GLN A 44 5.05 -5.45 -5.47
C GLN A 44 5.36 -6.95 -5.62
N ALA A 45 5.98 -7.35 -6.72
CA ALA A 45 6.36 -8.74 -6.95
C ALA A 45 7.29 -9.28 -5.85
N GLN A 46 8.20 -8.46 -5.33
CA GLN A 46 9.10 -8.83 -4.24
C GLN A 46 8.30 -9.09 -2.93
N ALA A 47 7.36 -8.20 -2.58
CA ALA A 47 6.56 -8.36 -1.37
C ALA A 47 5.67 -9.60 -1.44
N HIS A 48 5.00 -9.82 -2.57
CA HIS A 48 4.15 -11.01 -2.76
C HIS A 48 4.95 -12.32 -2.73
N ALA A 49 6.18 -12.32 -3.28
CA ALA A 49 7.07 -13.48 -3.18
C ALA A 49 7.48 -13.76 -1.71
N VAL A 50 7.78 -12.70 -0.93
CA VAL A 50 8.10 -12.85 0.50
C VAL A 50 6.91 -13.38 1.29
N VAL A 51 5.70 -12.86 1.06
CA VAL A 51 4.48 -13.38 1.72
C VAL A 51 4.28 -14.86 1.42
N ALA A 52 4.42 -15.26 0.16
CA ALA A 52 4.31 -16.66 -0.26
C ALA A 52 5.39 -17.54 0.38
N GLU A 53 6.64 -17.07 0.45
CA GLU A 53 7.76 -17.80 1.05
C GLU A 53 7.63 -17.95 2.58
N VAL A 54 7.14 -16.91 3.26
CA VAL A 54 6.86 -16.97 4.71
C VAL A 54 5.75 -17.96 5.00
N GLY A 55 4.67 -17.96 4.20
CA GLY A 55 3.56 -18.89 4.28
C GLY A 55 2.67 -18.73 5.51
N ALA A 56 2.71 -17.58 6.21
CA ALA A 56 1.89 -17.32 7.37
C ALA A 56 0.54 -16.69 6.97
N ALA A 57 -0.57 -17.24 7.46
CA ALA A 57 -1.92 -16.77 7.13
C ALA A 57 -2.21 -15.33 7.59
N ASN A 58 -1.48 -14.84 8.59
CA ASN A 58 -1.58 -13.50 9.13
C ASN A 58 -0.47 -12.56 8.65
N LEU A 59 0.12 -12.81 7.47
CA LEU A 59 1.05 -11.90 6.81
C LEU A 59 0.52 -11.55 5.43
N GLN A 60 0.35 -10.26 5.15
CA GLN A 60 -0.17 -9.74 3.88
C GLN A 60 0.65 -8.53 3.41
N VAL A 61 0.35 -8.04 2.22
CA VAL A 61 0.97 -6.86 1.62
C VAL A 61 0.11 -5.63 1.90
N GLN A 62 0.73 -4.54 2.36
CA GLN A 62 0.20 -3.19 2.25
C GLN A 62 0.58 -2.65 0.87
N MET A 63 -0.40 -2.44 0.02
CA MET A 63 -0.18 -1.88 -1.30
C MET A 63 -0.50 -0.40 -1.30
N ASP A 64 0.54 0.44 -1.11
CA ASP A 64 0.43 1.88 -1.29
C ASP A 64 0.54 2.22 -2.78
N LEU A 65 -0.54 2.81 -3.33
CA LEU A 65 -0.63 3.12 -4.76
C LEU A 65 0.33 4.26 -5.14
N TYR A 66 0.66 5.16 -4.21
CA TYR A 66 1.68 6.17 -4.42
C TYR A 66 3.07 5.55 -4.59
N HIS A 67 3.50 4.69 -3.66
CA HIS A 67 4.79 4.01 -3.78
C HIS A 67 4.87 3.12 -5.01
N CYS A 68 3.78 2.42 -5.33
CA CYS A 68 3.67 1.59 -6.53
C CYS A 68 3.83 2.43 -7.80
N GLN A 69 3.13 3.57 -7.92
CA GLN A 69 3.25 4.44 -9.10
C GLN A 69 4.66 4.99 -9.27
N VAL A 70 5.27 5.49 -8.20
CA VAL A 70 6.64 6.07 -8.24
C VAL A 70 7.69 5.04 -8.67
N THR A 71 7.54 3.78 -8.23
CA THR A 71 8.56 2.74 -8.48
C THR A 71 8.34 1.99 -9.79
N GLU A 72 7.09 1.61 -10.06
CA GLU A 72 6.77 0.63 -11.09
C GLU A 72 5.78 1.15 -12.13
N GLY A 73 4.86 2.04 -11.74
CA GLY A 73 3.74 2.44 -12.58
C GLY A 73 2.72 1.32 -12.81
N ASP A 74 1.85 1.50 -13.80
CA ASP A 74 0.83 0.51 -14.21
C ASP A 74 -0.01 -0.04 -13.06
N VAL A 75 -0.43 0.86 -12.16
CA VAL A 75 -1.10 0.53 -10.89
C VAL A 75 -2.36 -0.30 -11.11
N ALA A 76 -3.15 0.01 -12.14
CA ALA A 76 -4.39 -0.72 -12.42
C ALA A 76 -4.15 -2.20 -12.77
N SER A 77 -3.13 -2.50 -13.57
CA SER A 77 -2.74 -3.87 -13.89
C SER A 77 -2.27 -4.63 -12.65
N LYS A 78 -1.51 -3.96 -11.78
CA LYS A 78 -1.05 -4.54 -10.51
C LYS A 78 -2.20 -4.83 -9.55
N LEU A 79 -3.18 -3.94 -9.44
CA LEU A 79 -4.41 -4.21 -8.68
C LEU A 79 -5.14 -5.45 -9.21
N ARG A 80 -5.31 -5.57 -10.54
CA ARG A 80 -5.91 -6.76 -11.18
C ARG A 80 -5.11 -8.04 -10.94
N GLN A 81 -3.79 -7.93 -10.87
CA GLN A 81 -2.91 -9.07 -10.62
C GLN A 81 -2.95 -9.54 -9.17
N TYR A 82 -2.90 -8.64 -8.21
CA TYR A 82 -2.62 -8.99 -6.82
C TYR A 82 -3.85 -9.05 -5.92
N LEU A 83 -4.89 -8.24 -6.13
CA LEU A 83 -6.10 -8.28 -5.28
C LEU A 83 -6.78 -9.66 -5.30
N PRO A 84 -6.96 -10.33 -6.46
CA PRO A 84 -7.59 -11.65 -6.49
C PRO A 84 -6.84 -12.74 -5.76
N THR A 85 -5.56 -12.53 -5.41
CA THR A 85 -4.76 -13.51 -4.65
C THR A 85 -5.15 -13.57 -3.17
N GLY A 86 -5.84 -12.57 -2.65
CA GLY A 86 -6.13 -12.41 -1.23
C GLY A 86 -4.93 -11.99 -0.37
N ALA A 87 -3.76 -11.76 -0.99
CA ALA A 87 -2.54 -11.41 -0.26
C ALA A 87 -2.40 -9.90 0.02
N VAL A 88 -3.28 -9.05 -0.52
CA VAL A 88 -3.31 -7.61 -0.22
C VAL A 88 -4.24 -7.35 0.96
N GLY A 89 -3.70 -6.96 2.11
CA GLY A 89 -4.46 -6.72 3.33
C GLY A 89 -4.86 -5.26 3.54
N HIS A 90 -4.17 -4.33 2.91
CA HIS A 90 -4.44 -2.90 3.04
C HIS A 90 -4.02 -2.13 1.79
N ILE A 91 -4.80 -1.10 1.46
CA ILE A 91 -4.51 -0.16 0.38
C ILE A 91 -4.22 1.21 0.99
N GLN A 92 -3.22 1.92 0.46
CA GLN A 92 -2.97 3.33 0.78
C GLN A 92 -2.97 4.19 -0.48
N ILE A 93 -3.33 5.46 -0.32
CA ILE A 93 -3.46 6.42 -1.41
C ILE A 93 -2.81 7.77 -1.09
N ALA A 94 -2.15 8.34 -2.09
CA ALA A 94 -1.68 9.72 -2.14
C ALA A 94 -1.51 10.16 -3.59
N SER A 95 -1.57 11.46 -3.89
CA SER A 95 -1.24 11.95 -5.23
C SER A 95 0.24 11.76 -5.57
N VAL A 96 0.53 11.59 -6.84
CA VAL A 96 1.90 11.54 -7.38
C VAL A 96 2.08 12.76 -8.30
N PRO A 97 3.19 13.50 -8.21
CA PRO A 97 4.39 13.23 -7.42
C PRO A 97 4.43 13.83 -6.00
N GLU A 98 3.50 14.72 -5.61
CA GLU A 98 3.61 15.57 -4.40
C GLU A 98 3.28 14.85 -3.09
N ARG A 99 2.72 13.65 -3.15
CA ARG A 99 2.24 12.89 -1.99
C ARG A 99 1.22 13.69 -1.15
N GLN A 100 0.28 14.33 -1.84
CA GLN A 100 -0.82 15.14 -1.27
C GLN A 100 -2.18 14.46 -1.48
N GLU A 101 -3.26 15.25 -1.39
CA GLU A 101 -4.63 14.76 -1.59
C GLU A 101 -4.79 14.05 -2.94
N PRO A 102 -5.58 12.96 -3.01
CA PRO A 102 -5.68 12.10 -4.21
C PRO A 102 -6.62 12.64 -5.31
N ASP A 103 -6.95 13.93 -5.28
CA ASP A 103 -7.82 14.60 -6.27
C ASP A 103 -7.05 15.25 -7.44
N GLY A 104 -5.77 14.98 -7.56
CA GLY A 104 -4.89 15.48 -8.63
C GLY A 104 -3.67 14.61 -8.83
N GLY A 105 -2.79 15.03 -9.75
CA GLY A 105 -1.54 14.33 -10.06
C GLY A 105 -1.70 13.23 -11.10
N GLU A 106 -0.74 12.30 -11.14
CA GLU A 106 -0.62 11.28 -12.20
C GLU A 106 -1.65 10.15 -12.09
N LEU A 107 -2.25 9.92 -10.90
CA LEU A 107 -3.19 8.84 -10.66
C LEU A 107 -4.63 9.32 -10.74
N HIS A 108 -5.44 8.64 -11.55
CA HIS A 108 -6.87 8.89 -11.63
C HIS A 108 -7.63 8.09 -10.57
N TYR A 109 -7.69 8.61 -9.35
CA TYR A 109 -8.28 7.88 -8.21
C TYR A 109 -9.77 7.56 -8.34
N GLY A 110 -10.56 8.35 -9.08
CA GLY A 110 -11.95 7.98 -9.39
C GLY A 110 -12.04 6.63 -10.11
N TYR A 111 -11.13 6.39 -11.08
CA TYR A 111 -11.02 5.10 -11.76
C TYR A 111 -10.47 4.00 -10.85
N LEU A 112 -9.41 4.27 -10.09
CA LEU A 112 -8.77 3.26 -9.24
C LEU A 112 -9.67 2.79 -8.10
N LEU A 113 -10.44 3.70 -7.48
CA LEU A 113 -11.40 3.35 -6.42
C LEU A 113 -12.56 2.49 -7.00
N ALA A 114 -13.11 2.87 -8.15
CA ALA A 114 -14.10 2.04 -8.84
C ALA A 114 -13.54 0.66 -9.24
N LEU A 115 -12.25 0.57 -9.59
CA LEU A 115 -11.58 -0.69 -9.87
C LEU A 115 -11.45 -1.56 -8.61
N LEU A 116 -11.14 -0.98 -7.45
CA LEU A 116 -11.12 -1.71 -6.18
C LEU A 116 -12.49 -2.35 -5.88
N ASP A 117 -13.58 -1.59 -6.07
CA ASP A 117 -14.95 -2.11 -5.92
C ASP A 117 -15.23 -3.25 -6.90
N GLN A 118 -14.88 -3.09 -8.18
CA GLN A 118 -15.05 -4.13 -9.21
C GLN A 118 -14.27 -5.41 -8.90
N LEU A 119 -13.11 -5.29 -8.26
CA LEU A 119 -12.28 -6.42 -7.86
C LEU A 119 -12.70 -7.02 -6.51
N GLY A 120 -13.77 -6.49 -5.88
CA GLY A 120 -14.32 -7.00 -4.63
C GLY A 120 -13.45 -6.69 -3.40
N TYR A 121 -12.63 -5.64 -3.46
CA TYR A 121 -11.84 -5.25 -2.29
C TYR A 121 -12.74 -4.68 -1.20
N ALA A 122 -12.83 -5.37 -0.06
CA ALA A 122 -13.65 -5.00 1.08
C ALA A 122 -12.85 -4.44 2.27
N GLY A 123 -11.54 -4.24 2.10
CA GLY A 123 -10.66 -3.70 3.13
C GLY A 123 -10.68 -2.18 3.24
N TRP A 124 -9.79 -1.65 4.05
CA TRP A 124 -9.64 -0.22 4.26
C TRP A 124 -8.73 0.42 3.21
N VAL A 125 -9.07 1.65 2.82
CA VAL A 125 -8.21 2.53 2.01
C VAL A 125 -7.69 3.64 2.90
N GLY A 126 -6.42 3.56 3.27
CA GLY A 126 -5.72 4.51 4.13
C GLY A 126 -5.29 5.76 3.34
N CYS A 127 -5.50 6.93 3.93
CA CYS A 127 -5.03 8.20 3.37
C CYS A 127 -3.64 8.53 3.95
N GLU A 128 -2.57 8.16 3.24
CA GLU A 128 -1.20 8.45 3.67
C GLU A 128 -0.58 9.56 2.84
N TYR A 129 -1.12 10.77 3.00
CA TYR A 129 -0.63 11.95 2.29
C TYR A 129 -0.40 13.17 3.20
N ARG A 130 0.37 14.11 2.69
CA ARG A 130 0.61 15.40 3.34
C ARG A 130 -0.45 16.39 2.86
N PRO A 131 -1.35 16.88 3.75
CA PRO A 131 -2.36 17.85 3.34
C PRO A 131 -1.74 19.09 2.68
N ARG A 132 -2.29 19.56 1.54
CA ARG A 132 -1.83 20.79 0.88
C ARG A 132 -1.81 22.00 1.80
N GLY A 133 -2.70 22.02 2.79
CA GLY A 133 -2.72 23.06 3.82
C GLY A 133 -1.60 22.94 4.86
N GLY A 134 -0.73 21.95 4.76
CA GLY A 134 0.39 21.72 5.66
C GLY A 134 -0.04 21.55 7.12
N ALA A 135 0.65 22.26 8.02
CA ALA A 135 0.38 22.23 9.46
C ALA A 135 -0.73 23.19 9.92
N ALA A 136 -1.43 23.89 9.01
CA ALA A 136 -2.48 24.81 9.36
C ALA A 136 -3.65 24.10 10.08
N ALA A 137 -4.27 24.79 11.04
CA ALA A 137 -5.42 24.25 11.75
C ALA A 137 -6.55 23.88 10.78
N GLY A 138 -7.03 22.64 10.87
CA GLY A 138 -8.07 22.12 9.98
C GLY A 138 -7.60 21.62 8.61
N ALA A 139 -6.29 21.63 8.29
CA ALA A 139 -5.74 21.18 7.03
C ALA A 139 -6.14 19.72 6.72
N THR A 140 -6.02 18.81 7.68
CA THR A 140 -6.43 17.40 7.51
C THR A 140 -7.93 17.30 7.17
N ARG A 141 -8.78 18.05 7.86
CA ARG A 141 -10.23 18.06 7.58
C ARG A 141 -10.54 18.61 6.19
N ALA A 142 -9.85 19.67 5.78
CA ALA A 142 -9.96 20.24 4.43
C ALA A 142 -9.46 19.25 3.38
N GLY A 143 -8.36 18.57 3.66
CA GLY A 143 -7.75 17.57 2.81
C GLY A 143 -8.59 16.29 2.59
N LEU A 144 -9.71 16.11 3.30
CA LEU A 144 -10.65 15.02 3.09
C LEU A 144 -11.86 15.40 2.18
N ARG A 145 -11.89 16.61 1.64
CA ARG A 145 -13.03 17.08 0.81
C ARG A 145 -13.16 16.33 -0.51
N TRP A 146 -12.07 15.81 -1.07
CA TRP A 146 -12.07 15.02 -2.30
C TRP A 146 -13.04 13.83 -2.27
N ARG A 147 -13.34 13.28 -1.08
CA ARG A 147 -14.28 12.16 -0.94
C ARG A 147 -15.66 12.48 -1.51
N LYS A 148 -16.11 13.74 -1.47
CA LYS A 148 -17.41 14.14 -2.01
C LYS A 148 -17.48 14.07 -3.53
N SER A 149 -16.35 14.13 -4.21
CA SER A 149 -16.26 14.07 -5.68
C SER A 149 -15.86 12.71 -6.22
N LEU A 150 -15.05 11.95 -5.47
CA LEU A 150 -14.50 10.67 -5.92
C LEU A 150 -15.27 9.44 -5.42
N LEU A 151 -15.98 9.54 -4.27
CA LEU A 151 -16.79 8.47 -3.71
C LEU A 151 -18.30 8.76 -3.98
N ARG A 152 -18.74 8.44 -5.21
CA ARG A 152 -20.16 8.58 -5.63
C ARG A 152 -20.75 7.22 -5.94
#